data_6b9497de273dbd27ae954ca705a44b48
#
_entry.id   6b9497de273dbd27ae954ca705a44b48
#
_cell.length_a   1.000
_cell.length_b   1.000
_cell.length_c   1.000
_cell.angle_alpha   90.00
_cell.angle_beta   90.00
_cell.angle_gamma   90.00
#
_symmetry.space_group_name_H-M   'P 1'
#
loop_
_entity.id
_entity.type
_entity.pdbx_description
1 polymer ?
#
loop_
_entity_poly.entity_id
_entity_poly.type
_entity_poly.pdbx_seq_one_letter_code
_entity_poly.pdbx_strand_id
1 'polypeptide(L)'
;MISLASYGLHFGIAYQLRNDYLDYFGDSDSTGKNIIEDLLEGKATLPIIHALRNADKKDRDLIRQLFAEADPNAEKIITKILKKYKSHNYIESKIMEKTELAIKSLDEIAESKYKDELIDLALFCKERFS
;
A
#
# COMPACT_ATOMS: atom_id res chain seq x y z
N MET A 1 19.29 -20.14 4.77
CA MET A 1 19.17 -19.63 3.41
C MET A 1 18.64 -18.22 3.37
N ILE A 2 19.57 -17.32 3.11
CA ILE A 2 19.29 -15.88 3.09
C ILE A 2 18.29 -15.51 1.99
N SER A 3 18.39 -16.16 0.81
CA SER A 3 17.56 -15.82 -0.35
C SER A 3 16.07 -16.03 -0.14
N LEU A 4 15.65 -17.14 0.47
CA LEU A 4 14.24 -17.39 0.73
C LEU A 4 13.70 -16.49 1.84
N ALA A 5 14.50 -16.23 2.87
CA ALA A 5 14.11 -15.30 3.93
C ALA A 5 13.93 -13.88 3.37
N SER A 6 14.86 -13.45 2.50
CA SER A 6 14.78 -12.14 1.84
C SER A 6 13.55 -12.05 0.93
N TYR A 7 13.28 -13.11 0.16
CA TYR A 7 12.07 -13.18 -0.67
C TYR A 7 10.81 -12.99 0.19
N GLY A 8 10.70 -13.76 1.27
CA GLY A 8 9.54 -13.68 2.15
C GLY A 8 9.33 -12.31 2.76
N LEU A 9 10.42 -11.66 3.17
CA LEU A 9 10.37 -10.31 3.72
C LEU A 9 9.86 -9.31 2.68
N HIS A 10 10.45 -9.27 1.50
CA HIS A 10 10.08 -8.32 0.46
C HIS A 10 8.69 -8.60 -0.11
N PHE A 11 8.36 -9.88 -0.32
CA PHE A 11 7.02 -10.26 -0.76
C PHE A 11 5.96 -9.84 0.26
N GLY A 12 6.21 -10.09 1.55
CA GLY A 12 5.27 -9.71 2.61
C GLY A 12 5.02 -8.22 2.66
N ILE A 13 6.06 -7.42 2.48
CA ILE A 13 5.93 -5.95 2.43
C ILE A 13 5.12 -5.54 1.19
N ALA A 14 5.41 -6.10 0.02
CA ALA A 14 4.69 -5.80 -1.21
C ALA A 14 3.20 -6.16 -1.09
N TYR A 15 2.92 -7.32 -0.51
CA TYR A 15 1.55 -7.79 -0.31
C TYR A 15 0.77 -6.87 0.63
N GLN A 16 1.38 -6.45 1.73
CA GLN A 16 0.75 -5.53 2.67
C GLN A 16 0.50 -4.16 2.04
N LEU A 17 1.48 -3.64 1.30
CA LEU A 17 1.32 -2.38 0.59
C LEU A 17 0.20 -2.44 -0.45
N ARG A 18 0.07 -3.58 -1.14
CA ARG A 18 -1.01 -3.81 -2.09
C ARG A 18 -2.37 -3.78 -1.39
N ASN A 19 -2.49 -4.41 -0.22
CA ASN A 19 -3.73 -4.39 0.54
C ASN A 19 -4.08 -2.97 0.98
N ASP A 20 -3.09 -2.22 1.47
CA ASP A 20 -3.30 -0.81 1.84
C ASP A 20 -3.72 0.02 0.63
N TYR A 21 -3.10 -0.21 -0.52
CA TYR A 21 -3.47 0.47 -1.76
C TYR A 21 -4.93 0.21 -2.13
N LEU A 22 -5.35 -1.05 -2.10
CA LEU A 22 -6.71 -1.43 -2.44
C LEU A 22 -7.74 -0.86 -1.47
N ASP A 23 -7.39 -0.75 -0.19
CA ASP A 23 -8.27 -0.15 0.82
C ASP A 23 -8.57 1.32 0.51
N TYR A 24 -7.60 2.05 -0.04
CA TYR A 24 -7.77 3.49 -0.33
C TYR A 24 -8.17 3.77 -1.77
N PHE A 25 -7.76 2.96 -2.72
CA PHE A 25 -7.90 3.26 -4.15
C PHE A 25 -8.62 2.17 -4.96
N GLY A 26 -9.06 1.10 -4.32
CA GLY A 26 -9.81 0.04 -5.00
C GLY A 26 -11.22 0.47 -5.36
N ASP A 27 -11.83 -0.20 -6.33
CA ASP A 27 -13.18 0.12 -6.83
C ASP A 27 -14.31 -0.51 -6.02
N SER A 28 -13.98 -1.14 -4.90
CA SER A 28 -14.95 -1.85 -4.06
C SER A 28 -15.76 -0.87 -3.19
N ASP A 29 -17.06 -1.11 -3.05
CA ASP A 29 -17.90 -0.36 -2.13
C ASP A 29 -17.45 -0.53 -0.67
N SER A 30 -16.73 -1.60 -0.37
CA SER A 30 -16.20 -1.87 0.96
C SER A 30 -14.95 -1.05 1.28
N THR A 31 -14.31 -0.47 0.28
CA THR A 31 -13.07 0.29 0.44
C THR A 31 -13.23 1.44 1.44
N GLY A 32 -14.32 2.19 1.31
CA GLY A 32 -14.56 3.31 2.20
C GLY A 32 -14.79 2.91 3.65
N LYS A 33 -15.38 1.74 3.87
CA LYS A 33 -15.59 1.24 5.22
C LYS A 33 -14.26 0.93 5.90
N ASN A 34 -13.31 0.35 5.16
CA ASN A 34 -11.99 0.02 5.69
C ASN A 34 -11.22 1.26 6.10
N ILE A 35 -11.28 2.32 5.29
CA ILE A 35 -10.64 3.60 5.62
C ILE A 35 -11.22 4.17 6.92
N ILE A 36 -12.54 4.19 7.04
CA ILE A 36 -13.21 4.72 8.24
C ILE A 36 -12.85 3.88 9.46
N GLU A 37 -12.85 2.55 9.35
CA GLU A 37 -12.48 1.66 10.43
C GLU A 37 -11.05 1.91 10.89
N ASP A 38 -10.11 2.06 9.96
CA ASP A 38 -8.71 2.35 10.27
C ASP A 38 -8.59 3.71 10.97
N LEU A 39 -9.34 4.71 10.52
CA LEU A 39 -9.38 6.02 11.15
C LEU A 39 -9.88 5.95 12.60
N LEU A 40 -10.95 5.18 12.82
CA LEU A 40 -11.53 5.01 14.16
C LEU A 40 -10.56 4.30 15.09
N GLU A 41 -9.75 3.39 14.58
CA GLU A 41 -8.74 2.67 15.36
C GLU A 41 -7.45 3.47 15.54
N GLY A 42 -7.35 4.64 14.91
CA GLY A 42 -6.16 5.47 14.98
C GLY A 42 -4.99 4.95 14.16
N LYS A 43 -5.24 4.07 13.21
CA LYS A 43 -4.19 3.52 12.36
C LYS A 43 -3.81 4.48 11.24
N ALA A 44 -2.53 4.81 11.15
CA ALA A 44 -1.99 5.59 10.04
C ALA A 44 -1.24 4.66 9.10
N THR A 45 -1.80 4.42 7.92
CA THR A 45 -1.15 3.60 6.89
C THR A 45 -0.22 4.44 6.03
N LEU A 46 0.60 3.78 5.20
CA LEU A 46 1.61 4.45 4.40
C LEU A 46 1.06 5.57 3.49
N PRO A 47 -0.10 5.42 2.81
CA PRO A 47 -0.65 6.53 2.03
C PRO A 47 -0.91 7.79 2.86
N ILE A 48 -1.46 7.64 4.05
CA ILE A 48 -1.72 8.76 4.94
C ILE A 48 -0.41 9.41 5.41
N ILE A 49 0.57 8.59 5.78
CA ILE A 49 1.88 9.08 6.19
C ILE A 49 2.54 9.89 5.06
N HIS A 50 2.49 9.37 3.83
CA HIS A 50 3.04 10.07 2.68
C HIS A 50 2.36 11.43 2.47
N ALA A 51 1.03 11.46 2.51
CA ALA A 51 0.27 12.70 2.36
C ALA A 51 0.62 13.71 3.45
N LEU A 52 0.70 13.28 4.71
CA LEU A 52 1.04 14.15 5.83
C LEU A 52 2.44 14.77 5.68
N ARG A 53 3.39 14.02 5.14
CA ARG A 53 4.75 14.50 4.93
C ARG A 53 4.86 15.53 3.82
N ASN A 54 3.99 15.46 2.82
CA ASN A 54 4.05 16.31 1.63
C ASN A 54 2.99 17.41 1.63
N ALA A 55 1.98 17.32 2.47
CA ALA A 55 0.87 18.27 2.51
C ALA A 55 1.30 19.62 3.06
N ASP A 56 0.64 20.68 2.56
CA ASP A 56 0.73 22.00 3.17
C ASP A 56 0.03 21.97 4.54
N LYS A 57 0.17 23.07 5.29
CA LYS A 57 -0.40 23.15 6.63
C LYS A 57 -1.93 22.99 6.62
N LYS A 58 -2.61 23.57 5.64
CA LYS A 58 -4.07 23.53 5.52
C LYS A 58 -4.55 22.08 5.35
N ASP A 59 -3.98 21.35 4.41
CA ASP A 59 -4.37 19.97 4.14
C ASP A 59 -3.97 19.04 5.28
N ARG A 60 -2.81 19.28 5.91
CA ARG A 60 -2.37 18.51 7.07
C ARG A 60 -3.33 18.67 8.24
N ASP A 61 -3.73 19.90 8.53
CA ASP A 61 -4.68 20.17 9.60
C ASP A 61 -6.05 19.56 9.29
N LEU A 62 -6.46 19.58 8.03
CA LEU A 62 -7.70 18.95 7.60
C LEU A 62 -7.68 17.43 7.82
N ILE A 63 -6.59 16.76 7.45
CA ILE A 63 -6.45 15.32 7.69
C ILE A 63 -6.55 15.02 9.18
N ARG A 64 -5.84 15.77 10.02
CA ARG A 64 -5.87 15.59 11.46
C ARG A 64 -7.28 15.78 12.03
N GLN A 65 -7.99 16.78 11.56
CA GLN A 65 -9.36 17.04 11.97
C GLN A 65 -10.29 15.89 11.59
N LEU A 66 -10.16 15.37 10.37
CA LEU A 66 -10.97 14.24 9.92
C LEU A 66 -10.72 12.99 10.76
N PHE A 67 -9.46 12.75 11.16
CA PHE A 67 -9.13 11.66 12.08
C PHE A 67 -9.82 11.84 13.44
N ALA A 68 -9.80 13.05 13.96
CA ALA A 68 -10.37 13.34 15.28
C ALA A 68 -11.89 13.20 15.28
N GLU A 69 -12.55 13.61 14.20
CA GLU A 69 -14.02 13.65 14.10
C GLU A 69 -14.64 12.34 13.61
N ALA A 70 -13.83 11.48 12.97
CA ALA A 70 -14.31 10.23 12.37
C ALA A 70 -15.57 10.41 11.53
N ASP A 71 -15.59 11.48 10.71
CA ASP A 71 -16.73 11.87 9.89
C ASP A 71 -16.99 10.80 8.82
N PRO A 72 -18.26 10.37 8.61
CA PRO A 72 -18.59 9.43 7.52
C PRO A 72 -18.19 9.92 6.13
N ASN A 73 -18.06 11.23 5.92
CA ASN A 73 -17.64 11.82 4.65
C ASN A 73 -16.13 11.95 4.53
N ALA A 74 -15.39 11.59 5.57
CA ALA A 74 -13.93 11.71 5.61
C ALA A 74 -13.26 10.93 4.49
N GLU A 75 -13.81 9.78 4.13
CA GLU A 75 -13.29 8.92 3.07
C GLU A 75 -13.08 9.68 1.76
N LYS A 76 -14.10 10.37 1.28
CA LYS A 76 -14.04 11.11 0.01
C LYS A 76 -13.01 12.22 0.06
N ILE A 77 -12.96 12.93 1.18
CA ILE A 77 -12.05 14.06 1.36
C ILE A 77 -10.62 13.55 1.43
N ILE A 78 -10.38 12.49 2.20
CA ILE A 78 -9.04 11.90 2.35
C ILE A 78 -8.56 11.34 1.01
N THR A 79 -9.40 10.60 0.30
CA THR A 79 -9.03 10.05 -1.02
C THR A 79 -8.62 11.16 -1.99
N LYS A 80 -9.35 12.26 -1.97
CA LYS A 80 -9.06 13.41 -2.82
C LYS A 80 -7.71 14.04 -2.46
N ILE A 81 -7.42 14.16 -1.17
CA ILE A 81 -6.13 14.68 -0.70
C ILE A 81 -4.99 13.73 -1.09
N LEU A 82 -5.18 12.43 -0.92
CA LEU A 82 -4.18 11.43 -1.30
C LEU A 82 -3.85 11.51 -2.79
N LYS A 83 -4.85 11.70 -3.64
CA LYS A 83 -4.66 11.86 -5.09
C LYS A 83 -3.94 13.17 -5.41
N LYS A 84 -4.26 14.25 -4.69
CA LYS A 84 -3.62 15.55 -4.87
C LYS A 84 -2.09 15.46 -4.65
N TYR A 85 -1.66 14.72 -3.64
CA TYR A 85 -0.24 14.56 -3.31
C TYR A 85 0.39 13.32 -3.97
N LYS A 86 -0.34 12.67 -4.88
CA LYS A 86 0.12 11.51 -5.64
C LYS A 86 0.57 10.36 -4.73
N SER A 87 -0.10 10.20 -3.59
CA SER A 87 0.21 9.12 -2.65
C SER A 87 -0.05 7.75 -3.27
N HIS A 88 -1.03 7.63 -4.18
CA HIS A 88 -1.28 6.39 -4.92
C HIS A 88 -0.07 6.02 -5.79
N ASN A 89 0.55 6.98 -6.47
CA ASN A 89 1.74 6.73 -7.30
C ASN A 89 2.93 6.32 -6.43
N TYR A 90 3.08 6.93 -5.26
CA TYR A 90 4.13 6.56 -4.32
C TYR A 90 3.99 5.11 -3.87
N ILE A 91 2.77 4.69 -3.50
CA ILE A 91 2.52 3.31 -3.07
C ILE A 91 2.74 2.32 -4.20
N GLU A 92 2.26 2.62 -5.42
CA GLU A 92 2.50 1.77 -6.59
C GLU A 92 4.00 1.57 -6.82
N SER A 93 4.77 2.65 -6.73
CA SER A 93 6.22 2.62 -6.87
C SER A 93 6.88 1.72 -5.81
N LYS A 94 6.40 1.79 -4.56
CA LYS A 94 6.92 0.95 -3.47
C LYS A 94 6.55 -0.52 -3.66
N ILE A 95 5.34 -0.81 -4.14
CA ILE A 95 4.94 -2.19 -4.45
C ILE A 95 5.87 -2.77 -5.52
N MET A 96 6.12 -2.01 -6.59
CA MET A 96 7.02 -2.44 -7.66
C MET A 96 8.44 -2.68 -7.15
N GLU A 97 8.96 -1.75 -6.34
CA GLU A 97 10.29 -1.87 -5.76
C GLU A 97 10.42 -3.16 -4.92
N LYS A 98 9.47 -3.40 -4.03
CA LYS A 98 9.52 -4.58 -3.16
C LYS A 98 9.29 -5.88 -3.93
N THR A 99 8.43 -5.85 -4.95
CA THR A 99 8.22 -7.01 -5.83
C THR A 99 9.51 -7.38 -6.56
N GLU A 100 10.19 -6.38 -7.11
CA GLU A 100 11.46 -6.60 -7.83
C GLU A 100 12.54 -7.13 -6.90
N LEU A 101 12.62 -6.60 -5.66
CA LEU A 101 13.56 -7.10 -4.67
C LEU A 101 13.27 -8.54 -4.28
N ALA A 102 11.99 -8.91 -4.16
CA ALA A 102 11.60 -10.29 -3.87
C ALA A 102 12.06 -11.22 -5.00
N ILE A 103 11.81 -10.86 -6.25
CA ILE A 103 12.21 -11.67 -7.41
C ILE A 103 13.73 -11.79 -7.48
N LYS A 104 14.43 -10.68 -7.27
CA LYS A 104 15.90 -10.67 -7.28
C LYS A 104 16.49 -11.58 -6.20
N SER A 105 15.82 -11.70 -5.07
CA SER A 105 16.24 -12.59 -3.98
C SER A 105 16.30 -14.06 -4.41
N LEU A 106 15.61 -14.42 -5.50
CA LEU A 106 15.57 -15.78 -6.03
C LEU A 106 16.68 -16.08 -7.04
N ASP A 107 17.50 -15.09 -7.42
CA ASP A 107 18.52 -15.24 -8.47
C ASP A 107 19.51 -16.37 -8.19
N GLU A 108 19.88 -16.57 -6.92
CA GLU A 108 20.83 -17.61 -6.52
C GLU A 108 20.22 -19.00 -6.38
N ILE A 109 18.89 -19.08 -6.50
CA ILE A 109 18.18 -20.35 -6.37
C ILE A 109 18.15 -21.02 -7.75
N ALA A 110 18.42 -22.33 -7.77
CA ALA A 110 18.41 -23.10 -9.01
C ALA A 110 17.04 -23.03 -9.70
N GLU A 111 17.06 -22.97 -11.03
CA GLU A 111 15.83 -22.98 -11.81
C GLU A 111 15.00 -24.21 -11.49
N SER A 112 13.71 -24.02 -11.24
CA SER A 112 12.77 -25.08 -10.92
C SER A 112 11.36 -24.57 -11.09
N LYS A 113 10.41 -25.49 -11.08
CA LYS A 113 8.98 -25.15 -11.10
C LYS A 113 8.61 -24.31 -9.86
N TYR A 114 9.20 -24.60 -8.73
CA TYR A 114 8.93 -23.87 -7.48
C TYR A 114 9.42 -22.42 -7.55
N LYS A 115 10.59 -22.21 -8.15
CA LYS A 115 11.10 -20.85 -8.37
C LYS A 115 10.17 -20.07 -9.27
N ASP A 116 9.69 -20.67 -10.37
CA ASP A 116 8.75 -20.03 -11.28
C ASP A 116 7.44 -19.66 -10.58
N GLU A 117 6.93 -20.53 -9.72
CA GLU A 117 5.72 -20.25 -8.93
C GLU A 117 5.92 -19.11 -7.96
N LEU A 118 7.10 -19.01 -7.33
CA LEU A 118 7.41 -17.88 -6.43
C LEU A 118 7.50 -16.56 -7.19
N ILE A 119 8.05 -16.58 -8.39
CA ILE A 119 8.11 -15.39 -9.24
C ILE A 119 6.68 -14.96 -9.63
N ASP A 120 5.85 -15.90 -10.05
CA ASP A 120 4.46 -15.61 -10.42
C ASP A 120 3.67 -15.02 -9.25
N LEU A 121 3.89 -15.53 -8.05
CA LEU A 121 3.24 -15.01 -6.85
C LEU A 121 3.65 -13.56 -6.56
N ALA A 122 4.94 -13.25 -6.71
CA ALA A 122 5.43 -11.89 -6.53
C ALA A 122 4.86 -10.94 -7.59
N LEU A 123 4.81 -11.37 -8.84
CA LEU A 123 4.24 -10.59 -9.94
C LEU A 123 2.75 -10.30 -9.73
N PHE A 124 2.02 -11.17 -9.03
CA PHE A 124 0.63 -10.94 -8.69
C PHE A 124 0.46 -9.64 -7.89
N CYS A 125 1.36 -9.36 -6.96
CA CYS A 125 1.29 -8.12 -6.18
C CYS A 125 1.45 -6.87 -7.06
N LYS A 126 2.28 -6.98 -8.10
CA LYS A 126 2.56 -5.87 -9.02
C LYS A 126 1.41 -5.61 -9.99
N GLU A 127 0.71 -6.65 -10.43
CA GLU A 127 -0.27 -6.56 -11.51
C GLU A 127 -1.69 -6.20 -11.05
N ARG A 128 -1.99 -6.31 -9.77
CA ARG A 128 -3.36 -6.16 -9.26
C ARG A 128 -3.51 -4.98 -8.32
N PHE A 129 -3.49 -3.77 -8.91
CA PHE A 129 -3.69 -2.53 -8.18
C PHE A 129 -5.15 -2.08 -8.11
N SER A 130 -6.03 -2.74 -8.86
CA SER A 130 -7.43 -2.33 -8.90
C SER A 130 -8.37 -3.48 -8.66
#